data_1ec69788a692f8b0b57ce27abe4e2aac
#
_entry.id   1ec69788a692f8b0b57ce27abe4e2aac
#
_cell.length_a   1.000
_cell.length_b   1.000
_cell.length_c   1.000
_cell.angle_alpha   90.00
_cell.angle_beta   90.00
_cell.angle_gamma   90.00
#
_symmetry.space_group_name_H-M   'P 1'
#
loop_
_entity.id
_entity.type
_entity.pdbx_description
1 polymer ?
#
loop_
_entity_poly.entity_id
_entity_poly.type
_entity_poly.pdbx_seq_one_letter_code
_entity_poly.pdbx_strand_id
1 'polypeptide(L)'
;HFALMKKFLEGGWEWMLPVLVCLVLGLAIAIERILYLSMAQINTKKFVAEVEKLLNEKGVEAAKEYCRNTRGPIASIYYQGLMRYDQGLEAVEKAVVSYGSVQQGHLESGLSWISLFIALSPSLGFMGTVVGMIQAFDDIQAQATISPAVVAGGMKVALLTTLMGLISAVILQVFFNYILS
;
A
#
# COMPACT_ATOMS: atom_id res chain seq x y z
N HIS A 1 -8.91 15.40 -18.24
CA HIS A 1 -9.27 14.00 -18.32
C HIS A 1 -8.98 13.42 -19.71
N PHE A 2 -9.45 14.08 -20.73
CA PHE A 2 -9.22 13.71 -22.11
C PHE A 2 -7.74 13.85 -22.50
N ALA A 3 -7.10 14.92 -22.02
CA ALA A 3 -5.68 15.17 -22.27
C ALA A 3 -4.77 14.09 -21.66
N LEU A 4 -5.13 13.57 -20.48
CA LEU A 4 -4.37 12.50 -19.82
C LEU A 4 -4.49 11.19 -20.58
N MET A 5 -5.69 10.85 -21.07
CA MET A 5 -5.89 9.65 -21.89
C MET A 5 -5.12 9.72 -23.19
N LYS A 6 -5.13 10.90 -23.83
CA LYS A 6 -4.41 11.12 -25.07
C LYS A 6 -2.89 10.97 -24.88
N LYS A 7 -2.35 11.53 -23.80
CA LYS A 7 -0.94 11.40 -23.46
C LYS A 7 -0.58 9.97 -23.08
N PHE A 8 -1.46 9.25 -22.42
CA PHE A 8 -1.28 7.84 -22.09
C PHE A 8 -1.14 7.01 -23.37
N LEU A 9 -2.02 7.22 -24.35
CA LEU A 9 -1.96 6.49 -25.62
C LEU A 9 -0.73 6.87 -26.44
N GLU A 10 -0.32 8.14 -26.40
CA GLU A 10 0.89 8.61 -27.07
C GLU A 10 2.17 8.06 -26.45
N GLY A 11 2.16 7.78 -25.14
CA GLY A 11 3.31 7.27 -24.42
C GLY A 11 3.58 5.79 -24.59
N GLY A 12 2.81 5.08 -25.43
CA GLY A 12 2.96 3.65 -25.64
C GLY A 12 2.23 2.86 -24.57
N TRP A 13 1.01 2.45 -24.86
CA TRP A 13 0.14 1.76 -23.90
C TRP A 13 0.77 0.47 -23.34
N GLU A 14 1.63 -0.18 -24.10
CA GLU A 14 2.28 -1.44 -23.71
C GLU A 14 3.15 -1.28 -22.46
N TRP A 15 3.80 -0.13 -22.31
CA TRP A 15 4.68 0.14 -21.17
C TRP A 15 4.02 0.99 -20.11
N MET A 16 3.05 1.82 -20.50
CA MET A 16 2.30 2.62 -19.53
C MET A 16 1.26 1.80 -18.77
N LEU A 17 0.74 0.74 -19.38
CA LEU A 17 -0.24 -0.13 -18.73
C LEU A 17 0.32 -0.81 -17.47
N PRO A 18 1.51 -1.44 -17.48
CA PRO A 18 2.09 -1.97 -16.25
C PRO A 18 2.30 -0.93 -15.16
N VAL A 19 2.72 0.29 -15.52
CA VAL A 19 2.88 1.39 -14.57
C VAL A 19 1.54 1.78 -13.97
N LEU A 20 0.50 1.88 -14.79
CA LEU A 20 -0.85 2.19 -14.33
C LEU A 20 -1.39 1.10 -13.41
N VAL A 21 -1.15 -0.17 -13.72
CA VAL A 21 -1.54 -1.31 -12.89
C VAL A 21 -0.86 -1.20 -11.52
N CYS A 22 0.44 -0.90 -11.49
CA CYS A 22 1.17 -0.71 -10.22
C CYS A 22 0.56 0.41 -9.39
N LEU A 23 0.20 1.53 -10.02
CA LEU A 23 -0.41 2.66 -9.33
C LEU A 23 -1.77 2.29 -8.76
N VAL A 24 -2.62 1.64 -9.56
CA VAL A 24 -3.99 1.27 -9.13
C VAL A 24 -3.94 0.27 -7.98
N LEU A 25 -3.11 -0.77 -8.10
CA LEU A 25 -2.98 -1.78 -7.05
C LEU A 25 -2.39 -1.17 -5.76
N GLY A 26 -1.38 -0.32 -5.91
CA GLY A 26 -0.77 0.35 -4.76
C GLY A 26 -1.75 1.28 -4.06
N LEU A 27 -2.54 2.05 -4.81
CA LEU A 27 -3.56 2.92 -4.24
C LEU A 27 -4.68 2.13 -3.58
N ALA A 28 -5.10 1.02 -4.17
CA ALA A 28 -6.13 0.16 -3.58
C ALA A 28 -5.69 -0.36 -2.22
N ILE A 29 -4.45 -0.85 -2.13
CA ILE A 29 -3.87 -1.33 -0.87
C ILE A 29 -3.74 -0.19 0.13
N ALA A 30 -3.28 0.98 -0.31
CA ALA A 30 -3.10 2.15 0.56
C ALA A 30 -4.43 2.62 1.14
N ILE A 31 -5.46 2.73 0.32
CA ILE A 31 -6.80 3.14 0.76
C ILE A 31 -7.38 2.12 1.74
N GLU A 32 -7.24 0.84 1.44
CA GLU A 32 -7.71 -0.23 2.34
C GLU A 32 -7.01 -0.13 3.70
N ARG A 33 -5.68 0.09 3.72
CA ARG A 33 -4.93 0.21 4.97
C ARG A 33 -5.31 1.46 5.77
N ILE A 34 -5.51 2.58 5.10
CA ILE A 34 -5.93 3.82 5.75
C ILE A 34 -7.30 3.65 6.40
N LEU A 35 -8.26 3.09 5.67
CA LEU A 35 -9.61 2.86 6.19
C LEU A 35 -9.58 1.88 7.36
N TYR A 36 -8.84 0.80 7.23
CA TYR A 36 -8.72 -0.20 8.29
C TYR A 36 -8.13 0.40 9.57
N LEU A 37 -7.02 1.13 9.46
CA LEU A 37 -6.36 1.74 10.61
C LEU A 37 -7.21 2.85 11.23
N SER A 38 -7.90 3.64 10.42
CA SER A 38 -8.79 4.70 10.91
C SER A 38 -9.96 4.13 11.70
N MET A 39 -10.59 3.09 11.18
CA MET A 39 -11.69 2.41 11.87
C MET A 39 -11.21 1.74 13.16
N ALA A 40 -10.04 1.11 13.12
CA ALA A 40 -9.45 0.50 14.30
C ALA A 40 -9.19 1.53 15.39
N GLN A 41 -8.72 2.73 15.02
CA GLN A 41 -8.44 3.81 15.95
C GLN A 41 -9.70 4.35 16.63
N ILE A 42 -10.76 4.55 15.87
CA ILE A 42 -12.05 5.04 16.41
C ILE A 42 -12.67 4.00 17.32
N ASN A 43 -12.69 2.74 16.89
CA ASN A 43 -13.30 1.65 17.65
C ASN A 43 -12.50 1.27 18.88
N THR A 44 -11.20 1.53 18.89
CA THR A 44 -10.31 1.21 20.01
C THR A 44 -10.72 1.97 21.28
N LYS A 45 -10.99 3.26 21.17
CA LYS A 45 -11.39 4.06 22.33
C LYS A 45 -12.69 3.57 22.96
N LYS A 46 -13.68 3.27 22.13
CA LYS A 46 -14.96 2.69 22.59
C LYS A 46 -14.76 1.32 23.22
N PHE A 47 -13.94 0.51 22.58
CA PHE A 47 -13.67 -0.87 23.02
C PHE A 47 -13.00 -0.87 24.40
N VAL A 48 -11.95 -0.07 24.58
CA VAL A 48 -11.21 -0.01 25.85
C VAL A 48 -12.11 0.46 26.98
N ALA A 49 -12.92 1.49 26.73
CA ALA A 49 -13.87 2.00 27.72
C ALA A 49 -14.88 0.92 28.14
N GLU A 50 -15.40 0.17 27.20
CA GLU A 50 -16.37 -0.91 27.47
C GLU A 50 -15.74 -2.07 28.21
N VAL A 51 -14.50 -2.45 27.88
CA VAL A 51 -13.76 -3.50 28.58
C VAL A 51 -13.51 -3.10 30.03
N GLU A 52 -13.08 -1.87 30.29
CA GLU A 52 -12.86 -1.36 31.65
C GLU A 52 -14.16 -1.38 32.46
N LYS A 53 -15.23 -0.96 31.85
CA LYS A 53 -16.56 -0.94 32.49
C LYS A 53 -16.99 -2.36 32.88
N LEU A 54 -16.88 -3.32 31.97
CA LEU A 54 -17.25 -4.70 32.23
C LEU A 54 -16.36 -5.34 33.27
N LEU A 55 -15.06 -5.04 33.23
CA LEU A 55 -14.11 -5.59 34.19
C LEU A 55 -14.42 -5.13 35.63
N ASN A 56 -14.78 -3.85 35.79
CA ASN A 56 -15.09 -3.25 37.08
C ASN A 56 -16.48 -3.67 37.61
N GLU A 57 -17.47 -3.77 36.73
CA GLU A 57 -18.86 -4.01 37.11
C GLU A 57 -19.23 -5.50 37.14
N LYS A 58 -18.74 -6.28 36.16
CA LYS A 58 -19.18 -7.67 35.97
C LYS A 58 -18.08 -8.72 36.05
N GLY A 59 -16.82 -8.28 36.12
CA GLY A 59 -15.68 -9.17 36.29
C GLY A 59 -15.02 -9.64 35.01
N VAL A 60 -14.00 -10.47 35.18
CA VAL A 60 -13.08 -10.90 34.12
C VAL A 60 -13.79 -11.72 33.04
N GLU A 61 -14.69 -12.62 33.45
CA GLU A 61 -15.37 -13.50 32.49
C GLU A 61 -16.24 -12.74 31.50
N ALA A 62 -16.96 -11.72 31.97
CA ALA A 62 -17.76 -10.87 31.12
C ALA A 62 -16.90 -10.05 30.14
N ALA A 63 -15.77 -9.55 30.60
CA ALA A 63 -14.83 -8.83 29.76
C ALA A 63 -14.21 -9.74 28.69
N LYS A 64 -13.83 -10.96 29.03
CA LYS A 64 -13.33 -11.94 28.08
C LYS A 64 -14.34 -12.25 26.98
N GLU A 65 -15.59 -12.46 27.36
CA GLU A 65 -16.64 -12.78 26.39
C GLU A 65 -16.89 -11.64 25.43
N TYR A 66 -16.89 -10.42 25.94
CA TYR A 66 -17.02 -9.23 25.10
C TYR A 66 -15.87 -9.13 24.10
N CYS A 67 -14.62 -9.38 24.54
CA CYS A 67 -13.46 -9.39 23.66
C CYS A 67 -13.56 -10.48 22.60
N ARG A 68 -14.01 -11.67 22.98
CA ARG A 68 -14.15 -12.80 22.05
C ARG A 68 -15.17 -12.50 20.95
N ASN A 69 -16.23 -11.80 21.28
CA ASN A 69 -17.31 -11.48 20.34
C ASN A 69 -17.03 -10.22 19.51
N THR A 70 -15.97 -9.49 19.81
CA THR A 70 -15.58 -8.29 19.09
C THR A 70 -14.52 -8.60 18.07
N ARG A 71 -14.66 -8.08 16.86
CA ARG A 71 -13.67 -8.26 15.79
C ARG A 71 -12.59 -7.19 15.83
N GLY A 72 -11.39 -7.56 15.44
CA GLY A 72 -10.28 -6.65 15.27
C GLY A 72 -9.04 -7.05 16.07
N PRO A 73 -7.88 -6.47 15.75
CA PRO A 73 -6.63 -6.83 16.40
C PRO A 73 -6.57 -6.45 17.88
N ILE A 74 -7.13 -5.30 18.25
CA ILE A 74 -7.12 -4.84 19.64
C ILE A 74 -7.96 -5.78 20.53
N ALA A 75 -9.15 -6.18 20.07
CA ALA A 75 -9.99 -7.13 20.79
C ALA A 75 -9.27 -8.46 21.00
N SER A 76 -8.58 -8.95 20.00
CA SER A 76 -7.82 -10.20 20.09
C SER A 76 -6.68 -10.09 21.08
N ILE A 77 -5.97 -8.97 21.11
CA ILE A 77 -4.88 -8.72 22.07
C ILE A 77 -5.42 -8.72 23.51
N TYR A 78 -6.52 -8.00 23.75
CA TYR A 78 -7.14 -7.94 25.05
C TYR A 78 -7.66 -9.31 25.51
N TYR A 79 -8.22 -10.08 24.59
CA TYR A 79 -8.70 -11.43 24.88
C TYR A 79 -7.56 -12.32 25.34
N GLN A 80 -6.42 -12.28 24.66
CA GLN A 80 -5.24 -13.05 25.04
C GLN A 80 -4.70 -12.65 26.41
N GLY A 81 -4.71 -11.35 26.71
CA GLY A 81 -4.30 -10.85 28.01
C GLY A 81 -5.25 -11.32 29.11
N LEU A 82 -6.54 -11.22 28.90
CA LEU A 82 -7.55 -11.61 29.90
C LEU A 82 -7.58 -13.12 30.12
N MET A 83 -7.29 -13.93 29.12
CA MET A 83 -7.18 -15.39 29.29
C MET A 83 -6.11 -15.77 30.31
N ARG A 84 -5.09 -14.94 30.47
CA ARG A 84 -3.99 -15.18 31.39
C ARG A 84 -4.04 -14.29 32.63
N TYR A 85 -5.19 -13.68 32.88
CA TYR A 85 -5.37 -12.75 34.00
C TYR A 85 -5.08 -13.41 35.35
N ASP A 86 -5.51 -14.65 35.53
CA ASP A 86 -5.31 -15.43 36.75
C ASP A 86 -3.86 -15.92 36.94
N GLN A 87 -3.03 -15.83 35.91
CA GLN A 87 -1.61 -16.21 35.98
C GLN A 87 -0.70 -15.07 36.44
N GLY A 88 -1.26 -13.89 36.64
CA GLY A 88 -0.53 -12.73 37.12
C GLY A 88 -0.25 -11.69 36.03
N LEU A 89 0.16 -10.50 36.49
CA LEU A 89 0.38 -9.35 35.63
C LEU A 89 1.47 -9.60 34.58
N GLU A 90 2.56 -10.28 34.99
CA GLU A 90 3.68 -10.58 34.11
C GLU A 90 3.26 -11.45 32.93
N ALA A 91 2.45 -12.48 33.18
CA ALA A 91 1.91 -13.34 32.13
C ALA A 91 0.99 -12.59 31.17
N VAL A 92 0.18 -11.68 31.70
CA VAL A 92 -0.72 -10.83 30.89
C VAL A 92 0.10 -9.92 29.96
N GLU A 93 1.10 -9.25 30.50
CA GLU A 93 1.98 -8.37 29.73
C GLU A 93 2.70 -9.12 28.61
N LYS A 94 3.22 -10.29 28.93
CA LYS A 94 3.94 -11.13 27.97
C LYS A 94 3.02 -11.59 26.83
N ALA A 95 1.80 -11.99 27.15
CA ALA A 95 0.81 -12.40 26.14
C ALA A 95 0.40 -11.23 25.23
N VAL A 96 0.20 -10.06 25.80
CA VAL A 96 -0.17 -8.87 25.03
C VAL A 96 0.94 -8.47 24.06
N VAL A 97 2.19 -8.45 24.53
CA VAL A 97 3.34 -8.10 23.70
C VAL A 97 3.54 -9.12 22.57
N SER A 98 3.46 -10.42 22.88
CA SER A 98 3.63 -11.48 21.87
C SER A 98 2.55 -11.41 20.79
N TYR A 99 1.30 -11.28 21.19
CA TYR A 99 0.19 -11.23 20.24
C TYR A 99 0.16 -9.92 19.45
N GLY A 100 0.54 -8.83 20.11
CA GLY A 100 0.68 -7.53 19.44
C GLY A 100 1.71 -7.56 18.33
N SER A 101 2.84 -8.24 18.54
CA SER A 101 3.88 -8.39 17.50
C SER A 101 3.35 -9.15 16.28
N VAL A 102 2.55 -10.20 16.50
CA VAL A 102 1.93 -10.97 15.41
C VAL A 102 0.97 -10.08 14.61
N GLN A 103 0.15 -9.31 15.31
CA GLN A 103 -0.82 -8.40 14.64
C GLN A 103 -0.11 -7.29 13.87
N GLN A 104 0.99 -6.78 14.40
CA GLN A 104 1.80 -5.78 13.70
C GLN A 104 2.37 -6.34 12.40
N GLY A 105 2.85 -7.58 12.41
CA GLY A 105 3.31 -8.27 11.21
C GLY A 105 2.24 -8.34 10.13
N HIS A 106 1.00 -8.65 10.51
CA HIS A 106 -0.12 -8.69 9.59
C HIS A 106 -0.45 -7.31 9.01
N LEU A 107 -0.38 -6.27 9.84
CA LEU A 107 -0.63 -4.90 9.40
C LEU A 107 0.44 -4.41 8.41
N GLU A 108 1.70 -4.81 8.62
CA GLU A 108 2.81 -4.40 7.77
C GLU A 108 2.89 -5.16 6.44
N SER A 109 2.24 -6.31 6.32
CA SER A 109 2.30 -7.13 5.10
C SER A 109 1.83 -6.38 3.85
N GLY A 110 0.76 -5.61 3.96
CA GLY A 110 0.26 -4.79 2.86
C GLY A 110 1.22 -3.68 2.46
N LEU A 111 1.95 -3.12 3.41
CA LEU A 111 2.93 -2.06 3.17
C LEU A 111 4.10 -2.54 2.32
N SER A 112 4.50 -3.78 2.48
CA SER A 112 5.54 -4.42 1.67
C SER A 112 5.19 -4.38 0.18
N TRP A 113 3.93 -4.65 -0.18
CA TRP A 113 3.46 -4.59 -1.56
C TRP A 113 3.46 -3.16 -2.11
N ILE A 114 3.08 -2.17 -1.31
CA ILE A 114 3.14 -0.77 -1.71
C ILE A 114 4.58 -0.36 -1.99
N SER A 115 5.51 -0.76 -1.12
CA SER A 115 6.94 -0.51 -1.31
C SER A 115 7.46 -1.12 -2.61
N LEU A 116 7.01 -2.33 -2.94
CA LEU A 116 7.36 -2.98 -4.20
C LEU A 116 6.88 -2.16 -5.40
N PHE A 117 5.64 -1.69 -5.39
CA PHE A 117 5.09 -0.90 -6.49
C PHE A 117 5.78 0.46 -6.62
N ILE A 118 6.21 1.06 -5.51
CA ILE A 118 7.01 2.29 -5.55
C ILE A 118 8.31 2.07 -6.31
N ALA A 119 8.98 0.94 -6.05
CA ALA A 119 10.24 0.61 -6.72
C ALA A 119 10.01 0.18 -8.18
N LEU A 120 8.94 -0.56 -8.47
CA LEU A 120 8.65 -1.06 -9.81
C LEU A 120 8.23 0.03 -10.79
N SER A 121 7.49 1.05 -10.33
CA SER A 121 6.95 2.07 -11.23
C SER A 121 8.03 2.85 -11.99
N PRO A 122 9.08 3.40 -11.34
CA PRO A 122 10.15 4.05 -12.07
C PRO A 122 10.94 3.07 -12.94
N SER A 123 11.15 1.85 -12.48
CA SER A 123 11.87 0.83 -13.24
C SER A 123 11.14 0.48 -14.55
N LEU A 124 9.84 0.30 -14.49
CA LEU A 124 9.01 0.04 -15.66
C LEU A 124 9.00 1.24 -16.60
N GLY A 125 8.95 2.45 -16.04
CA GLY A 125 9.04 3.68 -16.83
C GLY A 125 10.37 3.78 -17.55
N PHE A 126 11.48 3.46 -16.88
CA PHE A 126 12.80 3.45 -17.47
C PHE A 126 12.92 2.40 -18.58
N MET A 127 12.38 1.19 -18.37
CA MET A 127 12.36 0.16 -19.40
C MET A 127 11.60 0.63 -20.64
N GLY A 128 10.50 1.34 -20.45
CA GLY A 128 9.76 1.94 -21.56
C GLY A 128 10.58 2.95 -22.34
N THR A 129 11.41 3.74 -21.63
CA THR A 129 12.33 4.67 -22.26
C THR A 129 13.34 3.94 -23.15
N VAL A 130 13.95 2.90 -22.63
CA VAL A 130 14.95 2.11 -23.37
C VAL A 130 14.33 1.47 -24.62
N VAL A 131 13.18 0.84 -24.48
CA VAL A 131 12.48 0.20 -25.59
C VAL A 131 12.06 1.23 -26.64
N GLY A 132 11.52 2.36 -26.19
CA GLY A 132 11.12 3.45 -27.09
C GLY A 132 12.27 3.98 -27.92
N MET A 133 13.43 4.14 -27.32
CA MET A 133 14.63 4.62 -28.02
C MET A 133 15.15 3.56 -29.00
N ILE A 134 15.13 2.28 -28.62
CA ILE A 134 15.51 1.19 -29.53
C ILE A 134 14.62 1.19 -30.75
N GLN A 135 13.31 1.33 -30.58
CA GLN A 135 12.35 1.37 -31.71
C GLN A 135 12.62 2.56 -32.62
N ALA A 136 12.92 3.72 -32.04
CA ALA A 136 13.22 4.92 -32.82
C ALA A 136 14.47 4.72 -33.68
N PHE A 137 15.52 4.13 -33.13
CA PHE A 137 16.74 3.85 -33.87
C PHE A 137 16.53 2.77 -34.93
N ASP A 138 15.72 1.76 -34.66
CA ASP A 138 15.37 0.76 -35.67
C ASP A 138 14.66 1.38 -36.86
N ASP A 139 13.74 2.29 -36.61
CA ASP A 139 13.00 3.01 -37.67
C ASP A 139 13.96 3.85 -38.53
N ILE A 140 14.92 4.55 -37.89
CA ILE A 140 15.94 5.33 -38.60
C ILE A 140 16.79 4.43 -39.48
N GLN A 141 17.21 3.29 -38.97
CA GLN A 141 18.02 2.31 -39.70
C GLN A 141 17.27 1.73 -40.90
N ALA A 142 15.98 1.38 -40.70
CA ALA A 142 15.15 0.81 -41.77
C ALA A 142 14.91 1.79 -42.91
N GLN A 143 14.71 3.09 -42.59
CA GLN A 143 14.46 4.13 -43.58
C GLN A 143 15.73 4.72 -44.22
N ALA A 144 16.88 4.43 -43.63
CA ALA A 144 18.19 4.93 -44.05
C ALA A 144 18.28 6.47 -44.09
N THR A 145 17.33 7.18 -43.46
CA THR A 145 17.30 8.62 -43.34
C THR A 145 17.03 9.03 -41.91
N ILE A 146 17.71 10.06 -41.41
CA ILE A 146 17.46 10.62 -40.10
C ILE A 146 16.40 11.73 -40.25
N SER A 147 15.19 11.44 -39.76
CA SER A 147 14.12 12.44 -39.71
C SER A 147 14.03 12.97 -38.30
N PRO A 148 14.13 14.30 -38.10
CA PRO A 148 13.95 14.88 -36.77
C PRO A 148 12.58 14.53 -36.15
N ALA A 149 11.55 14.39 -37.00
CA ALA A 149 10.20 14.03 -36.52
C ALA A 149 10.14 12.63 -35.93
N VAL A 150 10.83 11.65 -36.55
CA VAL A 150 10.89 10.27 -36.08
C VAL A 150 11.63 10.18 -34.74
N VAL A 151 12.78 10.85 -34.65
CA VAL A 151 13.58 10.89 -33.44
C VAL A 151 12.78 11.55 -32.30
N ALA A 152 12.16 12.69 -32.57
CA ALA A 152 11.35 13.43 -31.60
C ALA A 152 10.17 12.59 -31.11
N GLY A 153 9.51 11.86 -32.02
CA GLY A 153 8.40 10.97 -31.65
C GLY A 153 8.81 9.87 -30.70
N GLY A 154 9.93 9.19 -31.00
CA GLY A 154 10.47 8.15 -30.13
C GLY A 154 10.89 8.65 -28.77
N MET A 155 11.57 9.81 -28.73
CA MET A 155 11.96 10.46 -27.47
C MET A 155 10.75 10.89 -26.64
N LYS A 156 9.71 11.40 -27.29
CA LYS A 156 8.47 11.83 -26.61
C LYS A 156 7.83 10.64 -25.91
N VAL A 157 7.67 9.51 -26.58
CA VAL A 157 7.10 8.27 -26.01
C VAL A 157 7.92 7.83 -24.78
N ALA A 158 9.25 7.79 -24.94
CA ALA A 158 10.15 7.38 -23.88
C ALA A 158 10.02 8.30 -22.65
N LEU A 159 10.03 9.60 -22.86
CA LEU A 159 9.93 10.57 -21.78
C LEU A 159 8.59 10.53 -21.07
N LEU A 160 7.49 10.33 -21.81
CA LEU A 160 6.15 10.22 -21.22
C LEU A 160 6.05 8.98 -20.33
N THR A 161 6.60 7.85 -20.77
CA THR A 161 6.58 6.63 -19.99
C THR A 161 7.37 6.79 -18.68
N THR A 162 8.54 7.41 -18.74
CA THR A 162 9.35 7.69 -17.55
C THR A 162 8.62 8.64 -16.61
N LEU A 163 8.01 9.69 -17.15
CA LEU A 163 7.25 10.65 -16.34
C LEU A 163 6.10 9.97 -15.59
N MET A 164 5.34 9.11 -16.26
CA MET A 164 4.25 8.38 -15.61
C MET A 164 4.76 7.46 -14.50
N GLY A 165 5.89 6.80 -14.72
CA GLY A 165 6.51 5.96 -13.69
C GLY A 165 6.90 6.77 -12.46
N LEU A 166 7.49 7.93 -12.64
CA LEU A 166 7.90 8.82 -11.55
C LEU A 166 6.71 9.41 -10.82
N ILE A 167 5.67 9.84 -11.54
CA ILE A 167 4.44 10.36 -10.92
C ILE A 167 3.80 9.28 -10.06
N SER A 168 3.68 8.07 -10.58
CA SER A 168 3.12 6.94 -9.83
C SER A 168 3.91 6.66 -8.56
N ALA A 169 5.23 6.65 -8.63
CA ALA A 169 6.09 6.44 -7.48
C ALA A 169 5.92 7.52 -6.42
N VAL A 170 5.82 8.79 -6.83
CA VAL A 170 5.62 9.91 -5.90
C VAL A 170 4.29 9.78 -5.18
N ILE A 171 3.22 9.50 -5.90
CA ILE A 171 1.88 9.34 -5.31
C ILE A 171 1.89 8.21 -4.29
N LEU A 172 2.43 7.05 -4.65
CA LEU A 172 2.48 5.89 -3.75
C LEU A 172 3.38 6.15 -2.54
N GLN A 173 4.48 6.87 -2.72
CA GLN A 173 5.40 7.21 -1.63
C GLN A 173 4.72 8.10 -0.59
N VAL A 174 3.91 9.06 -1.03
CA VAL A 174 3.14 9.92 -0.12
C VAL A 174 2.18 9.09 0.71
N PHE A 175 1.42 8.19 0.09
CA PHE A 175 0.50 7.31 0.81
C PHE A 175 1.24 6.36 1.76
N PHE A 176 2.36 5.81 1.31
CA PHE A 176 3.18 4.90 2.12
C PHE A 176 3.66 5.58 3.40
N ASN A 177 4.20 6.80 3.26
CA ASN A 177 4.67 7.56 4.42
C ASN A 177 3.54 7.96 5.36
N TYR A 178 2.38 8.30 4.82
CA TYR A 178 1.20 8.61 5.63
C TYR A 178 0.79 7.41 6.49
N ILE A 179 0.79 6.22 5.89
CA ILE A 179 0.39 4.99 6.60
C ILE A 179 1.39 4.66 7.71
N LEU A 180 2.70 4.83 7.44
CA LEU A 180 3.75 4.55 8.43
C LEU A 180 3.71 5.52 9.62
N SER A 181 3.29 6.74 9.41
CA SER A 181 3.18 7.71 10.50
C SER A 181 1.96 7.41 11.37
#